data_549d3d833825f022fd1004b9b03e1253
#
_entry.id   549d3d833825f022fd1004b9b03e1253
#
_cell.length_a   1.000
_cell.length_b   1.000
_cell.length_c   1.000
_cell.angle_alpha   90.00
_cell.angle_beta   90.00
_cell.angle_gamma   90.00
#
_symmetry.space_group_name_H-M   'P 1'
#
loop_
_entity.id
_entity.type
_entity.pdbx_description
1 polymer ?
#
loop_
_entity_poly.entity_id
_entity_poly.type
_entity_poly.pdbx_seq_one_letter_code
_entity_poly.pdbx_strand_id
1 'polypeptide(L)'
;MKPEKTGRRCVLILLILLAAVFFLSFLLGRYRVSALQTARLLADRALSGVSRGHLRLAPTWTPEEASVVIQIRLPRILSAALIGAALSAAGASYQAMFRNPMVSPDILGASTGAGFGAAVAILLCLLYTSDAADDRIS
;
A
#
# COMPACT_ATOMS: atom_id res chain seq x y z
N MET A 1 -2.17 -39.62 -2.83
CA MET A 1 -2.59 -38.41 -2.11
C MET A 1 -2.36 -37.22 -3.01
N LYS A 2 -3.34 -36.33 -3.22
CA LYS A 2 -3.25 -35.19 -4.15
C LYS A 2 -3.10 -33.87 -3.34
N PRO A 3 -1.93 -33.56 -2.77
CA PRO A 3 -1.73 -32.34 -1.96
C PRO A 3 -1.65 -31.06 -2.83
N GLU A 4 -1.25 -31.19 -4.08
CA GLU A 4 -0.96 -30.05 -4.97
C GLU A 4 -2.23 -29.25 -5.36
N LYS A 5 -3.37 -29.92 -5.53
CA LYS A 5 -4.62 -29.24 -5.90
C LYS A 5 -5.22 -28.42 -4.75
N THR A 6 -5.02 -28.87 -3.52
CA THR A 6 -5.52 -28.16 -2.32
C THR A 6 -4.72 -26.91 -2.06
N GLY A 7 -3.38 -26.98 -2.13
CA GLY A 7 -2.50 -25.81 -1.97
C GLY A 7 -2.78 -24.73 -3.01
N ARG A 8 -2.94 -25.10 -4.27
CA ARG A 8 -3.27 -24.17 -5.35
C ARG A 8 -4.63 -23.49 -5.15
N ARG A 9 -5.62 -24.22 -4.64
CA ARG A 9 -6.94 -23.64 -4.31
C ARG A 9 -6.86 -22.64 -3.15
N CYS A 10 -6.10 -22.96 -2.09
CA CYS A 10 -5.88 -22.03 -0.99
C CYS A 10 -5.20 -20.74 -1.47
N VAL A 11 -4.17 -20.83 -2.30
CA VAL A 11 -3.49 -19.66 -2.86
C VAL A 11 -4.44 -18.82 -3.73
N LEU A 12 -5.26 -19.46 -4.56
CA LEU A 12 -6.26 -18.77 -5.38
C LEU A 12 -7.30 -18.04 -4.52
N ILE A 13 -7.80 -18.68 -3.47
CA ILE A 13 -8.76 -18.05 -2.54
C ILE A 13 -8.13 -16.84 -1.85
N LEU A 14 -6.88 -16.96 -1.39
CA LEU A 14 -6.16 -15.86 -0.76
C LEU A 14 -5.91 -14.69 -1.72
N LEU A 15 -5.59 -14.99 -2.98
CA LEU A 15 -5.42 -13.95 -4.01
C LEU A 15 -6.73 -13.24 -4.33
N ILE A 16 -7.83 -13.98 -4.43
CA ILE A 16 -9.18 -13.39 -4.63
C ILE A 16 -9.56 -12.52 -3.44
N LEU A 17 -9.32 -13.00 -2.21
CA LEU A 17 -9.57 -12.24 -0.99
C LEU A 17 -8.73 -10.96 -0.95
N LEU A 18 -7.44 -11.06 -1.28
CA LEU A 18 -6.55 -9.91 -1.35
C LEU A 18 -7.04 -8.88 -2.36
N ALA A 19 -7.42 -9.33 -3.57
CA ALA A 19 -7.97 -8.46 -4.59
C ALA A 19 -9.28 -7.80 -4.12
N ALA A 20 -10.17 -8.57 -3.50
CA ALA A 20 -11.43 -8.04 -2.95
C ALA A 20 -11.19 -6.97 -1.88
N VAL A 21 -10.28 -7.20 -0.93
CA VAL A 21 -9.91 -6.24 0.10
C VAL A 21 -9.25 -5.00 -0.51
N PHE A 22 -8.40 -5.18 -1.50
CA PHE A 22 -7.76 -4.09 -2.22
C PHE A 22 -8.79 -3.16 -2.87
N PHE A 23 -9.75 -3.71 -3.62
CA PHE A 23 -10.83 -2.90 -4.23
C PHE A 23 -11.77 -2.30 -3.18
N LEU A 24 -12.12 -3.06 -2.13
CA LEU A 24 -12.96 -2.57 -1.04
C LEU A 24 -12.33 -1.39 -0.31
N SER A 25 -11.00 -1.37 -0.19
CA SER A 25 -10.24 -0.28 0.43
C SER A 25 -10.40 1.06 -0.31
N PHE A 26 -10.63 1.03 -1.63
CA PHE A 26 -10.95 2.24 -2.38
C PHE A 26 -12.38 2.74 -2.13
N LEU A 27 -13.32 1.86 -1.79
CA LEU A 27 -14.70 2.22 -1.50
C LEU A 27 -14.88 2.78 -0.09
N LEU A 28 -14.17 2.19 0.88
CA LEU A 28 -14.21 2.57 2.29
C LEU A 28 -13.31 3.79 2.51
N GLY A 29 -13.86 5.00 2.38
CA GLY A 29 -13.14 6.23 2.64
C GLY A 29 -14.07 7.32 3.18
N ARG A 30 -13.51 8.26 3.95
CA ARG A 30 -14.25 9.39 4.53
C ARG A 30 -14.90 10.30 3.46
N TYR A 31 -14.33 10.35 2.28
CA TYR A 31 -14.88 11.07 1.14
C TYR A 31 -15.67 10.08 0.26
N ARG A 32 -16.95 10.34 0.04
CA ARG A 32 -17.85 9.46 -0.71
C ARG A 32 -17.59 9.62 -2.21
N VAL A 33 -16.67 8.83 -2.75
CA VAL A 33 -16.50 8.68 -4.20
C VAL A 33 -17.25 7.41 -4.64
N SER A 34 -18.04 7.51 -5.69
CA SER A 34 -18.77 6.35 -6.22
C SER A 34 -17.80 5.24 -6.67
N ALA A 35 -18.14 3.98 -6.34
CA ALA A 35 -17.36 2.82 -6.75
C ALA A 35 -17.09 2.79 -8.26
N LEU A 36 -18.09 3.14 -9.04
CA LEU A 36 -18.01 3.15 -10.50
C LEU A 36 -17.06 4.26 -11.00
N GLN A 37 -17.10 5.44 -10.39
CA GLN A 37 -16.20 6.54 -10.72
C GLN A 37 -14.75 6.20 -10.36
N THR A 38 -14.52 5.60 -9.18
CA THR A 38 -13.18 5.14 -8.76
C THR A 38 -12.62 4.09 -9.73
N ALA A 39 -13.43 3.10 -10.11
CA ALA A 39 -13.02 2.07 -11.06
C ALA A 39 -12.70 2.65 -12.44
N ARG A 40 -13.53 3.56 -12.97
CA ARG A 40 -13.29 4.24 -14.24
C ARG A 40 -12.04 5.10 -14.20
N LEU A 41 -11.82 5.84 -13.12
CA LEU A 41 -10.63 6.68 -12.95
C LEU A 41 -9.34 5.86 -12.87
N LEU A 42 -9.35 4.75 -12.16
CA LEU A 42 -8.20 3.83 -12.10
C LEU A 42 -7.96 3.17 -13.47
N ALA A 43 -9.03 2.77 -14.16
CA ALA A 43 -8.93 2.22 -15.51
C ALA A 43 -8.38 3.25 -16.50
N ASP A 44 -8.85 4.49 -16.47
CA ASP A 44 -8.34 5.59 -17.32
C ASP A 44 -6.86 5.84 -17.09
N ARG A 45 -6.41 5.86 -15.83
CA ARG A 45 -5.00 6.03 -15.49
C ARG A 45 -4.13 4.84 -15.93
N ALA A 46 -4.62 3.61 -15.76
CA ALA A 46 -3.91 2.42 -16.22
C ALA A 46 -3.81 2.40 -17.76
N LEU A 47 -4.91 2.68 -18.45
CA LEU A 47 -4.96 2.74 -19.90
C LEU A 47 -4.13 3.89 -20.47
N SER A 48 -4.17 5.08 -19.89
CA SER A 48 -3.37 6.23 -20.34
C SER A 48 -1.87 5.99 -20.13
N GLY A 49 -1.48 5.26 -19.08
CA GLY A 49 -0.10 4.84 -18.86
C GLY A 49 0.41 3.83 -19.90
N VAL A 50 -0.44 2.91 -20.34
CA VAL A 50 -0.09 1.88 -21.35
C VAL A 50 -0.22 2.41 -22.78
N SER A 51 -1.24 3.24 -23.07
CA SER A 51 -1.56 3.70 -24.44
C SER A 51 -0.95 5.06 -24.80
N ARG A 52 0.04 5.55 -24.05
CA ARG A 52 0.67 6.88 -24.30
C ARG A 52 -0.33 8.02 -24.54
N GLY A 53 -1.49 7.98 -23.86
CA GLY A 53 -2.46 9.07 -23.87
C GLY A 53 -3.48 9.05 -24.99
N HIS A 54 -3.53 8.04 -25.86
CA HIS A 54 -4.47 7.96 -26.99
C HIS A 54 -5.89 7.49 -26.62
N LEU A 55 -6.07 6.79 -25.49
CA LEU A 55 -7.38 6.41 -24.98
C LEU A 55 -7.64 7.16 -23.67
N ARG A 56 -8.49 8.17 -23.71
CA ARG A 56 -9.02 8.82 -22.51
C ARG A 56 -10.52 8.54 -22.42
N LEU A 57 -10.93 7.98 -21.30
CA LEU A 57 -12.36 7.87 -20.99
C LEU A 57 -12.88 9.25 -20.63
N ALA A 58 -14.11 9.58 -21.10
CA ALA A 58 -14.74 10.85 -20.77
C ALA A 58 -14.80 11.03 -19.24
N PRO A 59 -14.26 12.11 -18.66
CA PRO A 59 -14.21 12.30 -17.23
C PRO A 59 -15.64 12.48 -16.69
N THR A 60 -16.07 11.51 -15.87
CA THR A 60 -17.35 11.57 -15.14
C THR A 60 -17.12 11.94 -13.66
N TRP A 61 -15.88 12.27 -13.30
CA TRP A 61 -15.42 12.63 -11.96
C TRP A 61 -14.98 14.08 -11.87
N THR A 62 -15.09 14.66 -10.68
CA THR A 62 -14.58 16.01 -10.42
C THR A 62 -13.04 15.98 -10.22
N PRO A 63 -12.34 17.11 -10.46
CA PRO A 63 -10.89 17.19 -10.20
C PRO A 63 -10.52 16.87 -8.75
N GLU A 64 -11.39 17.19 -7.80
CA GLU A 64 -11.23 16.93 -6.39
C GLU A 64 -11.31 15.42 -6.07
N GLU A 65 -12.30 14.73 -6.64
CA GLU A 65 -12.42 13.26 -6.54
C GLU A 65 -11.20 12.56 -7.11
N ALA A 66 -10.70 13.00 -8.26
CA ALA A 66 -9.49 12.48 -8.87
C ALA A 66 -8.26 12.68 -7.97
N SER A 67 -8.11 13.86 -7.37
CA SER A 67 -7.03 14.18 -6.45
C SER A 67 -7.06 13.29 -5.20
N VAL A 68 -8.22 13.12 -4.57
CA VAL A 68 -8.39 12.26 -3.40
C VAL A 68 -8.03 10.80 -3.71
N VAL A 69 -8.49 10.27 -4.84
CA VAL A 69 -8.22 8.87 -5.21
C VAL A 69 -6.75 8.65 -5.55
N ILE A 70 -6.15 9.54 -6.35
CA ILE A 70 -4.79 9.33 -6.89
C ILE A 70 -3.71 9.78 -5.91
N GLN A 71 -3.89 10.92 -5.24
CA GLN A 71 -2.83 11.50 -4.40
C GLN A 71 -2.89 11.03 -2.95
N ILE A 72 -4.07 10.60 -2.47
CA ILE A 72 -4.24 10.20 -1.08
C ILE A 72 -4.48 8.68 -0.96
N ARG A 73 -5.50 8.15 -1.64
CA ARG A 73 -5.90 6.75 -1.48
C ARG A 73 -4.93 5.78 -2.13
N LEU A 74 -4.58 6.01 -3.38
CA LEU A 74 -3.72 5.12 -4.14
C LEU A 74 -2.35 4.91 -3.48
N PRO A 75 -1.58 5.96 -3.10
CA PRO A 75 -0.29 5.77 -2.44
C PRO A 75 -0.43 5.04 -1.10
N ARG A 76 -1.47 5.35 -0.32
CA ARG A 76 -1.71 4.71 0.98
C ARG A 76 -2.02 3.22 0.85
N ILE A 77 -2.85 2.84 -0.12
CA ILE A 77 -3.20 1.43 -0.37
C ILE A 77 -1.99 0.66 -0.90
N LEU A 78 -1.23 1.25 -1.83
CA LEU A 78 0.00 0.63 -2.35
C LEU A 78 1.05 0.46 -1.25
N SER A 79 1.27 1.47 -0.42
CA SER A 79 2.20 1.38 0.71
C SER A 79 1.79 0.27 1.68
N ALA A 80 0.51 0.17 2.03
CA ALA A 80 0.00 -0.89 2.90
C ALA A 80 0.22 -2.28 2.30
N ALA A 81 -0.03 -2.43 0.98
CA ALA A 81 0.20 -3.70 0.27
C ALA A 81 1.69 -4.08 0.25
N LEU A 82 2.58 -3.11 0.00
CA LEU A 82 4.03 -3.34 0.00
C LEU A 82 4.55 -3.71 1.39
N ILE A 83 4.10 -3.02 2.43
CA ILE A 83 4.47 -3.32 3.82
C ILE A 83 3.99 -4.72 4.18
N GLY A 84 2.75 -5.09 3.87
CA GLY A 84 2.22 -6.43 4.12
C GLY A 84 3.00 -7.52 3.37
N ALA A 85 3.36 -7.29 2.12
CA ALA A 85 4.18 -8.21 1.34
C ALA A 85 5.58 -8.37 1.92
N ALA A 86 6.23 -7.28 2.33
CA ALA A 86 7.55 -7.29 2.95
C ALA A 86 7.54 -8.05 4.28
N LEU A 87 6.56 -7.79 5.15
CA LEU A 87 6.41 -8.50 6.42
C LEU A 87 6.13 -9.99 6.23
N SER A 88 5.31 -10.35 5.23
CA SER A 88 5.04 -11.76 4.91
C SER A 88 6.29 -12.49 4.41
N ALA A 89 7.06 -11.85 3.54
CA ALA A 89 8.32 -12.40 3.04
C ALA A 89 9.36 -12.55 4.16
N ALA A 90 9.50 -11.55 5.01
CA ALA A 90 10.38 -11.60 6.18
C ALA A 90 9.97 -12.71 7.15
N GLY A 91 8.66 -12.81 7.45
CA GLY A 91 8.12 -13.87 8.31
C GLY A 91 8.43 -15.27 7.78
N ALA A 92 8.17 -15.50 6.48
CA ALA A 92 8.47 -16.78 5.84
C ALA A 92 9.97 -17.11 5.87
N SER A 93 10.83 -16.12 5.64
CA SER A 93 12.28 -16.28 5.68
C SER A 93 12.77 -16.64 7.08
N TYR A 94 12.26 -15.99 8.11
CA TYR A 94 12.63 -16.30 9.51
C TYR A 94 12.16 -17.70 9.93
N GLN A 95 10.93 -18.06 9.60
CA GLN A 95 10.42 -19.41 9.90
C GLN A 95 11.24 -20.49 9.21
N ALA A 96 11.67 -20.28 7.98
CA ALA A 96 12.54 -21.21 7.26
C ALA A 96 13.94 -21.29 7.88
N MET A 97 14.54 -20.15 8.22
CA MET A 97 15.90 -20.09 8.79
C MET A 97 15.96 -20.72 10.17
N PHE A 98 15.00 -20.44 11.04
CA PHE A 98 14.97 -20.97 12.40
C PHE A 98 14.28 -22.35 12.50
N ARG A 99 13.69 -22.83 11.38
CA ARG A 99 12.88 -24.06 11.34
C ARG A 99 11.83 -24.12 12.46
N ASN A 100 11.27 -22.97 12.81
CA ASN A 100 10.29 -22.82 13.89
C ASN A 100 9.14 -21.93 13.38
N PRO A 101 7.91 -22.45 13.34
CA PRO A 101 6.75 -21.68 12.87
C PRO A 101 6.31 -20.56 13.83
N MET A 102 6.84 -20.54 15.06
CA MET A 102 6.51 -19.53 16.07
C MET A 102 7.33 -18.26 15.93
N VAL A 103 8.34 -18.23 15.07
CA VAL A 103 9.20 -17.07 14.87
C VAL A 103 8.50 -16.05 13.97
N SER A 104 8.47 -14.81 14.42
CA SER A 104 7.94 -13.67 13.66
C SER A 104 8.93 -12.49 13.65
N PRO A 105 8.82 -11.56 12.70
CA PRO A 105 9.63 -10.35 12.67
C PRO A 105 9.51 -9.50 13.94
N ASP A 106 8.37 -9.55 14.62
CA ASP A 106 8.10 -8.80 15.85
C ASP A 106 8.93 -9.32 17.01
N ILE A 107 9.05 -10.64 17.16
CA ILE A 107 9.84 -11.29 18.23
C ILE A 107 11.33 -10.96 18.07
N LEU A 108 11.80 -10.83 16.83
CA LEU A 108 13.20 -10.50 16.54
C LEU A 108 13.50 -9.00 16.56
N GLY A 109 12.51 -8.17 16.92
CA GLY A 109 12.71 -6.73 17.08
C GLY A 109 12.69 -5.93 15.77
N ALA A 110 12.31 -6.51 14.63
CA ALA A 110 12.27 -5.81 13.35
C ALA A 110 11.26 -4.65 13.38
N SER A 111 10.07 -4.86 13.94
CA SER A 111 9.03 -3.82 14.08
C SER A 111 9.46 -2.71 15.04
N THR A 112 10.08 -3.05 16.16
CA THR A 112 10.57 -2.07 17.13
C THR A 112 11.74 -1.27 16.57
N GLY A 113 12.64 -1.90 15.82
CA GLY A 113 13.75 -1.24 15.14
C GLY A 113 13.25 -0.29 14.04
N ALA A 114 12.25 -0.70 13.26
CA ALA A 114 11.61 0.16 12.27
C ALA A 114 10.91 1.37 12.91
N GLY A 115 10.21 1.16 14.03
CA GLY A 115 9.57 2.24 14.80
C GLY A 115 10.59 3.22 15.36
N PHE A 116 11.69 2.74 15.92
CA PHE A 116 12.79 3.59 16.38
C PHE A 116 13.42 4.38 15.24
N GLY A 117 13.72 3.72 14.12
CA GLY A 117 14.25 4.39 12.92
C GLY A 117 13.33 5.47 12.38
N ALA A 118 12.04 5.21 12.34
CA ALA A 118 11.04 6.21 11.94
C ALA A 118 10.99 7.41 12.89
N ALA A 119 11.04 7.17 14.22
CA ALA A 119 11.06 8.23 15.22
C ALA A 119 12.30 9.12 15.08
N VAL A 120 13.49 8.51 14.88
CA VAL A 120 14.73 9.24 14.66
C VAL A 120 14.67 10.06 13.36
N ALA A 121 14.16 9.49 12.28
CA ALA A 121 14.01 10.18 11.00
C ALA A 121 13.09 11.40 11.10
N ILE A 122 11.96 11.27 11.80
CA ILE A 122 11.03 12.39 12.04
C ILE A 122 11.71 13.47 12.90
N LEU A 123 12.42 13.09 13.95
CA LEU A 123 13.11 14.03 14.83
C LEU A 123 14.18 14.82 14.06
N LEU A 124 15.00 14.14 13.25
CA LEU A 124 16.03 14.79 12.43
C LEU A 124 15.39 15.70 11.37
N CYS A 125 14.28 15.28 10.76
CA CYS A 125 13.57 16.11 9.79
C CYS A 125 12.99 17.37 10.44
N LEU A 126 12.43 17.26 11.64
CA LEU A 126 11.91 18.40 12.39
C LEU A 126 13.02 19.37 12.84
N LEU A 127 14.18 18.86 13.26
CA LEU A 127 15.34 19.69 13.59
C LEU A 127 15.81 20.46 12.37
N TYR A 128 15.95 19.79 11.21
CA TYR A 128 16.40 20.44 9.98
C TYR A 128 15.41 21.51 9.49
N THR A 129 14.10 21.26 9.58
CA THR A 129 13.08 22.25 9.18
C THR A 129 13.01 23.43 10.13
N SER A 130 13.31 23.25 11.43
CA SER A 130 13.35 24.32 12.42
C SER A 130 14.54 25.26 12.16
N ASP A 131 15.73 24.72 11.88
CA ASP A 131 16.91 25.52 11.55
C ASP A 131 16.71 26.32 10.25
N ALA A 132 16.08 25.72 9.23
CA ALA A 132 15.78 26.43 7.97
C ALA A 132 14.72 27.53 8.12
N ALA A 133 13.87 27.47 9.15
CA ALA A 133 12.91 28.52 9.47
C ALA A 133 13.56 29.69 10.19
N ASP A 134 14.54 29.45 11.04
CA ASP A 134 15.26 30.47 11.81
C ASP A 134 16.19 31.32 10.91
N ASP A 135 16.82 30.68 9.91
CA ASP A 135 17.66 31.37 8.91
C ASP A 135 16.88 32.34 7.99
N ARG A 136 15.56 32.24 7.94
CA ARG A 136 14.72 33.15 7.16
C ARG A 136 14.26 34.39 7.92
N ILE A 137 14.50 34.46 9.24
CA ILE A 137 14.05 35.54 10.10
C ILE A 137 15.21 36.48 10.45
N SER A 138 16.45 36.08 10.20
CA SER A 138 17.66 36.92 10.36
C SER A 138 18.11 37.51 9.05
#